data_2a207268bce7ebbf4cdf3c4a89c678a0
#
_entry.id   2a207268bce7ebbf4cdf3c4a89c678a0
#
_cell.length_a   1.000
_cell.length_b   1.000
_cell.length_c   1.000
_cell.angle_alpha   90.00
_cell.angle_beta   90.00
_cell.angle_gamma   90.00
#
_symmetry.space_group_name_H-M   'P 1'
#
loop_
_entity.id
_entity.type
_entity.pdbx_description
1 polymer ?
#
loop_
_entity_poly.entity_id
_entity_poly.type
_entity_poly.pdbx_seq_one_letter_code
_entity_poly.pdbx_strand_id
1 'polypeptide(L)'
;MSELLAFGQLGFRHITDPRGADHILFLLALAAIYRFRDWRECVWVVTAFTIGHSVTLALAVTGALVLPATVVEFLIPVTIVATALENLIVRDCTAAIWGRRYRPVFAGVFGLVHGAGFANYLRSLFVDRIAVPLLGFNMGLEVGQLIVIALAFMVFGALDRAISATLTLPRRDAFQPLRLRTVAVSVVVMTVAARWMLERYPW
;
A
#
# COMPACT_ATOMS: atom_id res chain seq x y z
N MET A 1 -23.99 -12.12 13.95
CA MET A 1 -22.98 -11.10 13.61
C MET A 1 -23.55 -10.29 12.47
N SER A 2 -23.49 -8.96 12.49
CA SER A 2 -24.04 -8.18 11.37
C SER A 2 -23.19 -8.41 10.12
N GLU A 3 -23.82 -8.40 8.93
CA GLU A 3 -23.14 -8.55 7.64
C GLU A 3 -21.98 -7.56 7.49
N LEU A 4 -22.18 -6.31 7.91
CA LEU A 4 -21.16 -5.27 7.95
C LEU A 4 -19.89 -5.71 8.70
N LEU A 5 -20.05 -6.32 9.88
CA LEU A 5 -18.92 -6.78 10.70
C LEU A 5 -18.19 -7.98 10.07
N ALA A 6 -18.93 -8.92 9.46
CA ALA A 6 -18.34 -10.06 8.79
C ALA A 6 -17.43 -9.63 7.62
N PHE A 7 -17.94 -8.73 6.77
CA PHE A 7 -17.16 -8.17 5.67
C PHE A 7 -16.06 -7.22 6.14
N GLY A 8 -16.25 -6.50 7.26
CA GLY A 8 -15.21 -5.73 7.90
C GLY A 8 -14.02 -6.59 8.35
N GLN A 9 -14.30 -7.74 8.98
CA GLN A 9 -13.26 -8.70 9.33
C GLN A 9 -12.54 -9.28 8.09
N LEU A 10 -13.29 -9.51 7.01
CA LEU A 10 -12.69 -9.98 5.75
C LEU A 10 -11.74 -8.95 5.16
N GLY A 11 -12.14 -7.67 5.09
CA GLY A 11 -11.30 -6.58 4.61
C GLY A 11 -10.05 -6.37 5.47
N PHE A 12 -10.21 -6.43 6.79
CA PHE A 12 -9.09 -6.36 7.73
C PHE A 12 -8.09 -7.50 7.51
N ARG A 13 -8.57 -8.74 7.42
CA ARG A 13 -7.72 -9.91 7.16
C ARG A 13 -7.04 -9.82 5.81
N HIS A 14 -7.73 -9.34 4.78
CA HIS A 14 -7.17 -9.19 3.44
C HIS A 14 -5.89 -8.33 3.44
N ILE A 15 -5.87 -7.24 4.21
CA ILE A 15 -4.70 -6.35 4.31
C ILE A 15 -3.61 -6.91 5.24
N THR A 16 -3.99 -7.63 6.28
CA THR A 16 -3.06 -8.09 7.32
C THR A 16 -2.57 -9.51 7.11
N ASP A 17 -3.07 -10.23 6.10
CA ASP A 17 -2.66 -11.61 5.82
C ASP A 17 -1.22 -11.65 5.26
N PRO A 18 -0.27 -12.28 5.97
CA PRO A 18 1.09 -12.45 5.46
C PRO A 18 1.20 -13.27 4.17
N ARG A 19 0.19 -14.08 3.86
CA ARG A 19 0.14 -14.89 2.63
C ARG A 19 -0.17 -14.04 1.40
N GLY A 20 -0.86 -12.90 1.58
CA GLY A 20 -1.12 -11.88 0.58
C GLY A 20 -0.27 -10.63 0.86
N ALA A 21 1.05 -10.79 1.00
CA ALA A 21 1.95 -9.73 1.45
C ALA A 21 2.07 -8.53 0.49
N ASP A 22 1.44 -8.57 -0.68
CA ASP A 22 1.46 -7.49 -1.68
C ASP A 22 1.08 -6.13 -1.05
N HIS A 23 -0.02 -6.10 -0.29
CA HIS A 23 -0.49 -4.89 0.37
C HIS A 23 0.46 -4.42 1.48
N ILE A 24 0.99 -5.37 2.28
CA ILE A 24 1.93 -5.05 3.35
C ILE A 24 3.20 -4.43 2.76
N LEU A 25 3.77 -5.04 1.70
CA LEU A 25 4.95 -4.51 1.02
C LEU A 25 4.70 -3.15 0.39
N PHE A 26 3.53 -2.97 -0.23
CA PHE A 26 3.13 -1.67 -0.77
C PHE A 26 3.05 -0.60 0.34
N LEU A 27 2.39 -0.89 1.46
CA LEU A 27 2.27 0.02 2.59
C LEU A 27 3.63 0.34 3.23
N LEU A 28 4.53 -0.64 3.34
CA LEU A 28 5.90 -0.43 3.82
C LEU A 28 6.69 0.48 2.89
N ALA A 29 6.63 0.24 1.57
CA ALA A 29 7.27 1.12 0.58
C ALA A 29 6.71 2.53 0.65
N LEU A 30 5.37 2.65 0.74
CA LEU A 30 4.69 3.93 0.81
C LEU A 30 5.07 4.70 2.09
N ALA A 31 5.12 4.05 3.25
CA ALA A 31 5.45 4.66 4.53
C ALA A 31 6.95 5.00 4.68
N ALA A 32 7.84 4.30 3.93
CA ALA A 32 9.28 4.38 4.11
C ALA A 32 9.88 5.79 3.97
N ILE A 33 9.29 6.66 3.16
CA ILE A 33 9.79 8.01 2.91
C ILE A 33 9.26 9.05 3.91
N TYR A 34 8.20 8.69 4.68
CA TYR A 34 7.59 9.60 5.64
C TYR A 34 8.27 9.53 7.01
N ARG A 35 8.29 10.67 7.72
CA ARG A 35 8.60 10.74 9.15
C ARG A 35 7.31 10.61 9.95
N PHE A 36 7.42 10.26 11.21
CA PHE A 36 6.26 10.19 12.11
C PHE A 36 5.43 11.49 12.15
N ARG A 37 6.07 12.65 12.05
CA ARG A 37 5.38 13.96 12.01
C ARG A 37 4.53 14.14 10.75
N ASP A 38 4.82 13.42 9.67
CA ASP A 38 4.15 13.52 8.36
C ASP A 38 3.00 12.50 8.24
N TRP A 39 2.55 11.89 9.36
CA TRP A 39 1.56 10.82 9.40
C TRP A 39 0.24 11.18 8.68
N ARG A 40 -0.18 12.46 8.76
CA ARG A 40 -1.40 12.93 8.07
C ARG A 40 -1.29 12.80 6.55
N GLU A 41 -0.13 13.11 5.99
CA GLU A 41 0.12 12.98 4.55
C GLU A 41 0.12 11.50 4.15
N CYS A 42 0.75 10.64 4.96
CA CYS A 42 0.73 9.20 4.75
C CYS A 42 -0.70 8.65 4.78
N VAL A 43 -1.53 9.06 5.74
CA VAL A 43 -2.95 8.67 5.82
C VAL A 43 -3.70 9.11 4.57
N TRP A 44 -3.54 10.35 4.09
CA TRP A 44 -4.18 10.81 2.85
C TRP A 44 -3.81 9.96 1.62
N VAL A 45 -2.55 9.55 1.53
CA VAL A 45 -2.08 8.68 0.43
C VAL A 45 -2.74 7.30 0.52
N VAL A 46 -2.85 6.75 1.74
CA VAL A 46 -3.50 5.45 1.98
C VAL A 46 -4.99 5.51 1.70
N THR A 47 -5.68 6.54 2.18
CA THR A 47 -7.11 6.74 1.88
C THR A 47 -7.36 6.89 0.37
N ALA A 48 -6.48 7.59 -0.35
CA ALA A 48 -6.58 7.68 -1.81
C ALA A 48 -6.44 6.30 -2.49
N PHE A 49 -5.52 5.45 -1.99
CA PHE A 49 -5.41 4.05 -2.43
C PHE A 49 -6.71 3.29 -2.15
N THR A 50 -7.28 3.39 -0.94
CA THR A 50 -8.55 2.74 -0.58
C THR A 50 -9.69 3.18 -1.47
N ILE A 51 -9.77 4.47 -1.83
CA ILE A 51 -10.79 4.97 -2.76
C ILE A 51 -10.62 4.31 -4.14
N GLY A 52 -9.42 4.30 -4.70
CA GLY A 52 -9.14 3.63 -5.98
C GLY A 52 -9.50 2.15 -5.94
N HIS A 53 -9.06 1.45 -4.90
CA HIS A 53 -9.37 0.05 -4.65
C HIS A 53 -10.88 -0.21 -4.61
N SER A 54 -11.61 0.61 -3.86
CA SER A 54 -13.07 0.51 -3.71
C SER A 54 -13.80 0.72 -5.03
N VAL A 55 -13.37 1.70 -5.84
CA VAL A 55 -13.97 1.99 -7.14
C VAL A 55 -13.84 0.77 -8.07
N THR A 56 -12.63 0.23 -8.22
CA THR A 56 -12.43 -0.93 -9.09
C THR A 56 -13.13 -2.16 -8.56
N LEU A 57 -13.11 -2.37 -7.26
CA LEU A 57 -13.82 -3.48 -6.64
C LEU A 57 -15.34 -3.39 -6.89
N ALA A 58 -15.93 -2.20 -6.75
CA ALA A 58 -17.35 -1.98 -7.03
C ALA A 58 -17.67 -2.25 -8.52
N LEU A 59 -16.87 -1.74 -9.43
CA LEU A 59 -17.05 -1.97 -10.88
C LEU A 59 -16.91 -3.44 -11.26
N ALA A 60 -15.98 -4.14 -10.65
CA ALA A 60 -15.75 -5.55 -10.95
C ALA A 60 -16.83 -6.45 -10.36
N VAL A 61 -17.29 -6.18 -9.13
CA VAL A 61 -18.37 -6.96 -8.49
C VAL A 61 -19.70 -6.77 -9.24
N THR A 62 -19.99 -5.56 -9.72
CA THR A 62 -21.18 -5.29 -10.55
C THR A 62 -21.10 -5.85 -11.97
N GLY A 63 -19.93 -6.36 -12.37
CA GLY A 63 -19.68 -6.87 -13.73
C GLY A 63 -19.46 -5.77 -14.77
N ALA A 64 -19.40 -4.50 -14.36
CA ALA A 64 -19.09 -3.37 -15.24
C ALA A 64 -17.62 -3.37 -15.70
N LEU A 65 -16.74 -4.03 -14.96
CA LEU A 65 -15.33 -4.20 -15.30
C LEU A 65 -14.94 -5.67 -15.17
N VAL A 66 -14.39 -6.24 -16.25
CA VAL A 66 -13.84 -7.60 -16.25
C VAL A 66 -12.39 -7.51 -16.73
N LEU A 67 -11.47 -7.83 -15.85
CA LEU A 67 -10.04 -7.84 -16.16
C LEU A 67 -9.51 -9.29 -16.04
N PRO A 68 -8.60 -9.70 -16.96
CA PRO A 68 -7.92 -10.99 -16.83
C PRO A 68 -7.11 -11.05 -15.53
N ALA A 69 -7.33 -12.09 -14.73
CA ALA A 69 -6.66 -12.24 -13.43
C ALA A 69 -5.13 -12.23 -13.57
N THR A 70 -4.59 -12.90 -14.60
CA THR A 70 -3.15 -12.95 -14.90
C THR A 70 -2.52 -11.57 -15.09
N VAL A 71 -3.23 -10.67 -15.78
CA VAL A 71 -2.76 -9.29 -16.00
C VAL A 71 -2.76 -8.52 -14.68
N VAL A 72 -3.82 -8.66 -13.89
CA VAL A 72 -3.93 -7.95 -12.61
C VAL A 72 -2.87 -8.46 -11.62
N GLU A 73 -2.67 -9.76 -11.52
CA GLU A 73 -1.65 -10.38 -10.65
C GLU A 73 -0.23 -9.95 -11.02
N PHE A 74 0.04 -9.69 -12.29
CA PHE A 74 1.30 -9.11 -12.75
C PHE A 74 1.41 -7.61 -12.42
N LEU A 75 0.34 -6.84 -12.61
CA LEU A 75 0.36 -5.39 -12.39
C LEU A 75 0.50 -5.01 -10.91
N ILE A 76 0.02 -5.84 -9.99
CA ILE A 76 0.17 -5.60 -8.54
C ILE A 76 1.65 -5.43 -8.16
N PRO A 77 2.55 -6.40 -8.38
CA PRO A 77 3.96 -6.21 -8.05
C PRO A 77 4.64 -5.10 -8.88
N VAL A 78 4.19 -4.82 -10.10
CA VAL A 78 4.68 -3.67 -10.88
C VAL A 78 4.45 -2.36 -10.13
N THR A 79 3.27 -2.15 -9.55
CA THR A 79 2.98 -0.93 -8.76
C THR A 79 3.83 -0.83 -7.50
N ILE A 80 4.15 -1.97 -6.86
CA ILE A 80 5.05 -2.01 -5.70
C ILE A 80 6.47 -1.65 -6.09
N VAL A 81 6.98 -2.21 -7.20
CA VAL A 81 8.30 -1.86 -7.75
C VAL A 81 8.36 -0.36 -8.10
N ALA A 82 7.32 0.17 -8.75
CA ALA A 82 7.25 1.59 -9.10
C ALA A 82 7.31 2.49 -7.86
N THR A 83 6.60 2.15 -6.77
CA THR A 83 6.63 2.89 -5.51
C THR A 83 8.02 2.83 -4.86
N ALA A 84 8.63 1.65 -4.84
CA ALA A 84 9.97 1.49 -4.28
C ALA A 84 11.03 2.25 -5.10
N LEU A 85 10.94 2.21 -6.43
CA LEU A 85 11.81 2.95 -7.34
C LEU A 85 11.66 4.46 -7.17
N GLU A 86 10.42 4.95 -7.03
CA GLU A 86 10.15 6.36 -6.73
C GLU A 86 10.88 6.80 -5.45
N ASN A 87 10.83 6.01 -4.38
CA ASN A 87 11.53 6.30 -3.13
C ASN A 87 13.06 6.34 -3.30
N LEU A 88 13.63 5.59 -4.24
CA LEU A 88 15.06 5.63 -4.53
C LEU A 88 15.47 6.90 -5.28
N ILE A 89 14.60 7.41 -6.16
CA ILE A 89 14.84 8.59 -6.99
C ILE A 89 14.53 9.87 -6.19
N VAL A 90 13.38 9.91 -5.54
CA VAL A 90 12.92 11.09 -4.78
C VAL A 90 13.59 11.12 -3.41
N ARG A 91 14.44 12.11 -3.19
CA ARG A 91 15.15 12.28 -1.91
C ARG A 91 14.32 12.97 -0.84
N ASP A 92 13.41 13.84 -1.26
CA ASP A 92 12.54 14.62 -0.39
C ASP A 92 11.16 14.78 -1.04
N CYS A 93 10.12 14.34 -0.35
CA CYS A 93 8.73 14.47 -0.83
C CYS A 93 8.31 15.95 -1.00
N THR A 94 8.97 16.88 -0.28
CA THR A 94 8.67 18.31 -0.37
C THR A 94 9.29 18.98 -1.59
N ALA A 95 10.36 18.40 -2.13
CA ALA A 95 11.13 18.90 -3.27
C ALA A 95 10.76 18.23 -4.61
N ALA A 96 9.79 17.32 -4.62
CA ALA A 96 9.36 16.64 -5.84
C ALA A 96 8.79 17.65 -6.87
N ILE A 97 9.11 17.44 -8.16
CA ILE A 97 8.74 18.31 -9.30
C ILE A 97 7.23 18.58 -9.36
N TRP A 98 6.40 17.64 -8.89
CA TRP A 98 4.94 17.71 -8.90
C TRP A 98 4.34 18.09 -7.54
N GLY A 99 5.16 18.44 -6.55
CA GLY A 99 4.75 18.79 -5.18
C GLY A 99 4.16 17.60 -4.40
N ARG A 100 3.63 17.89 -3.21
CA ARG A 100 3.07 16.88 -2.29
C ARG A 100 1.82 16.14 -2.81
N ARG A 101 1.18 16.64 -3.86
CA ARG A 101 -0.15 16.17 -4.32
C ARG A 101 -0.10 14.98 -5.28
N TYR A 102 1.02 14.68 -5.89
CA TYR A 102 1.09 13.58 -6.86
C TYR A 102 0.98 12.20 -6.22
N ARG A 103 1.53 12.01 -5.02
CA ARG A 103 1.52 10.71 -4.34
C ARG A 103 0.13 10.16 -4.05
N PRO A 104 -0.84 10.94 -3.53
CA PRO A 104 -2.22 10.48 -3.42
C PRO A 104 -2.82 10.06 -4.77
N VAL A 105 -2.52 10.77 -5.85
CA VAL A 105 -3.02 10.41 -7.19
C VAL A 105 -2.41 9.08 -7.65
N PHE A 106 -1.10 8.90 -7.52
CA PHE A 106 -0.44 7.62 -7.83
C PHE A 106 -0.98 6.48 -6.97
N ALA A 107 -1.13 6.70 -5.67
CA ALA A 107 -1.70 5.69 -4.78
C ALA A 107 -3.14 5.32 -5.18
N GLY A 108 -3.96 6.29 -5.57
CA GLY A 108 -5.31 6.04 -6.08
C GLY A 108 -5.30 5.18 -7.35
N VAL A 109 -4.42 5.49 -8.31
CA VAL A 109 -4.23 4.68 -9.53
C VAL A 109 -3.77 3.25 -9.18
N PHE A 110 -2.84 3.11 -8.25
CA PHE A 110 -2.38 1.79 -7.81
C PHE A 110 -3.48 1.02 -7.04
N GLY A 111 -4.31 1.75 -6.29
CA GLY A 111 -5.50 1.20 -5.66
C GLY A 111 -6.47 0.59 -6.69
N LEU A 112 -6.68 1.25 -7.84
CA LEU A 112 -7.50 0.69 -8.94
C LEU A 112 -6.97 -0.69 -9.38
N VAL A 113 -5.67 -0.86 -9.50
CA VAL A 113 -5.06 -2.15 -9.88
C VAL A 113 -5.28 -3.20 -8.80
N HIS A 114 -5.00 -2.86 -7.53
CA HIS A 114 -5.12 -3.80 -6.42
C HIS A 114 -6.58 -4.23 -6.16
N GLY A 115 -7.55 -3.31 -6.33
CA GLY A 115 -8.98 -3.62 -6.19
C GLY A 115 -9.47 -4.68 -7.19
N ALA A 116 -8.90 -4.68 -8.40
CA ALA A 116 -9.24 -5.68 -9.42
C ALA A 116 -8.79 -7.11 -9.02
N GLY A 117 -7.69 -7.24 -8.27
CA GLY A 117 -7.14 -8.55 -7.88
C GLY A 117 -8.04 -9.35 -6.94
N PHE A 118 -8.82 -8.67 -6.10
CA PHE A 118 -9.70 -9.34 -5.14
C PHE A 118 -11.17 -9.45 -5.60
N ALA A 119 -11.49 -8.81 -6.71
CA ALA A 119 -12.85 -8.67 -7.21
C ALA A 119 -13.54 -10.00 -7.51
N ASN A 120 -12.85 -10.94 -8.14
CA ASN A 120 -13.40 -12.25 -8.49
C ASN A 120 -13.79 -13.05 -7.25
N TYR A 121 -12.99 -12.99 -6.19
CA TYR A 121 -13.29 -13.66 -4.93
C TYR A 121 -14.52 -13.03 -4.25
N LEU A 122 -14.57 -11.71 -4.14
CA LEU A 122 -15.71 -11.02 -3.53
C LEU A 122 -17.01 -11.20 -4.33
N ARG A 123 -16.93 -11.23 -5.66
CA ARG A 123 -18.10 -11.45 -6.52
C ARG A 123 -18.79 -12.77 -6.22
N SER A 124 -18.04 -13.81 -5.86
CA SER A 124 -18.62 -15.11 -5.49
C SER A 124 -19.33 -15.11 -4.13
N LEU A 125 -19.05 -14.14 -3.28
CA LEU A 125 -19.63 -13.99 -1.94
C LEU A 125 -20.89 -13.10 -1.90
N PHE A 126 -21.08 -12.25 -2.93
CA PHE A 126 -22.22 -11.34 -2.99
C PHE A 126 -23.39 -12.00 -3.69
N VAL A 127 -24.47 -12.28 -2.95
CA VAL A 127 -25.65 -12.96 -3.51
C VAL A 127 -26.76 -11.96 -3.88
N ASP A 128 -27.15 -11.05 -2.96
CA ASP A 128 -28.31 -10.16 -3.18
C ASP A 128 -28.06 -8.67 -2.96
N ARG A 129 -27.06 -8.30 -2.17
CA ARG A 129 -26.77 -6.91 -1.81
C ARG A 129 -25.27 -6.64 -1.86
N ILE A 130 -24.87 -5.59 -2.57
CA ILE A 130 -23.47 -5.23 -2.76
C ILE A 130 -23.02 -4.13 -1.79
N ALA A 131 -23.89 -3.16 -1.49
CA ALA A 131 -23.51 -1.93 -0.82
C ALA A 131 -23.01 -2.15 0.61
N VAL A 132 -23.73 -2.92 1.44
CA VAL A 132 -23.35 -3.15 2.85
C VAL A 132 -22.08 -4.00 2.98
N PRO A 133 -21.96 -5.14 2.26
CA PRO A 133 -20.71 -5.91 2.20
C PRO A 133 -19.51 -5.10 1.75
N LEU A 134 -19.66 -4.33 0.68
CA LEU A 134 -18.59 -3.52 0.12
C LEU A 134 -18.14 -2.42 1.10
N LEU A 135 -19.10 -1.75 1.76
CA LEU A 135 -18.81 -0.76 2.80
C LEU A 135 -18.06 -1.40 3.97
N GLY A 136 -18.56 -2.54 4.48
CA GLY A 136 -17.90 -3.26 5.57
C GLY A 136 -16.48 -3.67 5.21
N PHE A 137 -16.29 -4.25 4.02
CA PHE A 137 -14.98 -4.64 3.53
C PHE A 137 -14.00 -3.46 3.47
N ASN A 138 -14.40 -2.34 2.87
CA ASN A 138 -13.55 -1.15 2.76
C ASN A 138 -13.22 -0.50 4.11
N MET A 139 -14.18 -0.48 5.05
CA MET A 139 -13.90 -0.02 6.43
C MET A 139 -12.86 -0.91 7.12
N GLY A 140 -13.00 -2.23 7.00
CA GLY A 140 -12.03 -3.17 7.57
C GLY A 140 -10.66 -3.06 6.93
N LEU A 141 -10.61 -2.87 5.62
CA LEU A 141 -9.40 -2.65 4.83
C LEU A 141 -8.68 -1.38 5.32
N GLU A 142 -9.38 -0.24 5.43
CA GLU A 142 -8.80 1.02 5.93
C GLU A 142 -8.25 0.90 7.35
N VAL A 143 -9.00 0.27 8.26
CA VAL A 143 -8.53 0.02 9.63
C VAL A 143 -7.27 -0.85 9.63
N GLY A 144 -7.22 -1.91 8.83
CA GLY A 144 -6.04 -2.76 8.69
C GLY A 144 -4.83 -2.00 8.18
N GLN A 145 -5.01 -1.15 7.15
CA GLN A 145 -3.94 -0.30 6.61
C GLN A 145 -3.38 0.68 7.64
N LEU A 146 -4.26 1.34 8.40
CA LEU A 146 -3.84 2.28 9.43
C LEU A 146 -3.05 1.58 10.53
N ILE A 147 -3.41 0.36 10.93
CA ILE A 147 -2.67 -0.44 11.89
C ILE A 147 -1.31 -0.83 11.33
N VAL A 148 -1.23 -1.33 10.10
CA VAL A 148 0.05 -1.69 9.46
C VAL A 148 0.98 -0.48 9.38
N ILE A 149 0.46 0.70 9.01
CA ILE A 149 1.24 1.95 8.95
C ILE A 149 1.70 2.40 10.34
N ALA A 150 0.84 2.32 11.35
CA ALA A 150 1.22 2.66 12.72
C ALA A 150 2.36 1.76 13.21
N LEU A 151 2.28 0.45 12.97
CA LEU A 151 3.36 -0.49 13.27
C LEU A 151 4.63 -0.19 12.46
N ALA A 152 4.50 0.11 11.17
CA ALA A 152 5.64 0.51 10.34
C ALA A 152 6.33 1.77 10.89
N PHE A 153 5.58 2.79 11.27
CA PHE A 153 6.16 3.99 11.88
C PHE A 153 6.86 3.71 13.22
N MET A 154 6.34 2.81 14.05
CA MET A 154 7.02 2.40 15.29
C MET A 154 8.36 1.72 14.98
N VAL A 155 8.38 0.76 14.06
CA VAL A 155 9.60 0.05 13.63
C VAL A 155 10.59 1.03 12.99
N PHE A 156 10.12 1.88 12.08
CA PHE A 156 10.95 2.88 11.41
C PHE A 156 11.54 3.89 12.40
N GLY A 157 10.77 4.32 13.39
CA GLY A 157 11.27 5.21 14.44
C GLY A 157 12.34 4.54 15.32
N ALA A 158 12.21 3.24 15.59
CA ALA A 158 13.23 2.48 16.30
C ALA A 158 14.50 2.31 15.45
N LEU A 159 14.35 2.01 14.16
CA LEU A 159 15.48 1.93 13.20
C LEU A 159 16.22 3.27 13.08
N ASP A 160 15.49 4.38 12.93
CA ASP A 160 16.11 5.71 12.83
C ASP A 160 16.90 6.07 14.09
N ARG A 161 16.40 5.69 15.28
CA ARG A 161 17.12 5.88 16.55
C ARG A 161 18.38 5.00 16.62
N ALA A 162 18.26 3.72 16.22
CA ALA A 162 19.39 2.79 16.21
C ALA A 162 20.49 3.26 15.25
N ILE A 163 20.13 3.67 14.04
CA ILE A 163 21.05 4.23 13.03
C ILE A 163 21.75 5.48 13.60
N SER A 164 21.00 6.39 14.23
CA SER A 164 21.55 7.61 14.79
C SER A 164 22.47 7.37 15.99
N ALA A 165 22.28 6.29 16.74
CA ALA A 165 23.11 5.90 17.88
C ALA A 165 24.41 5.21 17.48
N THR A 166 24.38 4.43 16.36
CA THR A 166 25.54 3.64 15.90
C THR A 166 26.46 4.44 14.95
N LEU A 167 25.86 5.31 14.13
CA LEU A 167 26.61 6.14 13.21
C LEU A 167 26.87 7.50 13.89
N THR A 168 28.14 7.81 14.15
CA THR A 168 28.60 9.16 14.58
C THR A 168 28.45 10.15 13.41
N LEU A 169 27.19 10.42 13.02
CA LEU A 169 26.88 11.33 11.93
C LEU A 169 27.04 12.79 12.41
N PRO A 170 27.66 13.67 11.61
CA PRO A 170 27.70 15.10 11.95
C PRO A 170 26.27 15.61 12.18
N ARG A 171 26.05 16.33 13.28
CA ARG A 171 24.73 16.86 13.69
C ARG A 171 23.98 17.68 12.62
N ARG A 172 24.64 18.01 11.50
CA ARG A 172 24.07 18.79 10.39
C ARG A 172 23.15 17.98 9.46
N ASP A 173 23.20 16.65 9.49
CA ASP A 173 22.46 15.82 8.54
C ASP A 173 21.39 14.94 9.24
N ALA A 174 20.43 15.56 9.92
CA ALA A 174 19.22 14.88 10.43
C ALA A 174 18.42 14.16 9.31
N PHE A 175 18.84 14.30 8.06
CA PHE A 175 18.26 13.68 6.87
C PHE A 175 18.84 12.28 6.58
N GLN A 176 20.03 11.96 7.08
CA GLN A 176 20.72 10.70 6.72
C GLN A 176 20.04 9.44 7.26
N PRO A 177 19.57 9.34 8.52
CA PRO A 177 18.90 8.14 9.01
C PRO A 177 17.63 7.80 8.21
N LEU A 178 16.80 8.83 7.94
CA LEU A 178 15.60 8.67 7.12
C LEU A 178 15.95 8.14 5.71
N ARG A 179 16.96 8.74 5.06
CA ARG A 179 17.34 8.34 3.71
C ARG A 179 17.90 6.92 3.68
N LEU A 180 18.76 6.55 4.63
CA LEU A 180 19.33 5.22 4.74
C LEU A 180 18.23 4.17 4.94
N ARG A 181 17.30 4.41 5.86
CA ARG A 181 16.13 3.56 6.08
C ARG A 181 15.28 3.46 4.80
N THR A 182 14.94 4.60 4.17
CA THR A 182 14.12 4.61 2.96
C THR A 182 14.75 3.78 1.85
N VAL A 183 16.05 3.93 1.62
CA VAL A 183 16.78 3.16 0.62
C VAL A 183 16.78 1.67 0.98
N ALA A 184 17.11 1.32 2.23
CA ALA A 184 17.15 -0.07 2.66
C ALA A 184 15.79 -0.78 2.51
N VAL A 185 14.71 -0.16 3.01
CA VAL A 185 13.35 -0.69 2.89
C VAL A 185 12.94 -0.80 1.42
N SER A 186 13.19 0.25 0.62
CA SER A 186 12.80 0.25 -0.80
C SER A 186 13.56 -0.80 -1.62
N VAL A 187 14.85 -1.03 -1.35
CA VAL A 187 15.61 -2.09 -2.01
C VAL A 187 15.06 -3.47 -1.66
N VAL A 188 14.78 -3.74 -0.39
CA VAL A 188 14.19 -5.02 0.03
C VAL A 188 12.83 -5.24 -0.63
N VAL A 189 11.92 -4.25 -0.53
CA VAL A 189 10.58 -4.33 -1.13
C VAL A 189 10.67 -4.51 -2.64
N MET A 190 11.52 -3.74 -3.32
CA MET A 190 11.71 -3.83 -4.77
C MET A 190 12.23 -5.21 -5.20
N THR A 191 13.17 -5.79 -4.45
CA THR A 191 13.71 -7.13 -4.76
C THR A 191 12.63 -8.19 -4.67
N VAL A 192 11.81 -8.17 -3.60
CA VAL A 192 10.71 -9.14 -3.42
C VAL A 192 9.64 -8.93 -4.50
N ALA A 193 9.22 -7.69 -4.73
CA ALA A 193 8.20 -7.39 -5.72
C ALA A 193 8.65 -7.67 -7.16
N ALA A 194 9.92 -7.41 -7.49
CA ALA A 194 10.49 -7.74 -8.80
C ALA A 194 10.50 -9.26 -9.04
N ARG A 195 10.81 -10.05 -8.01
CA ARG A 195 10.70 -11.50 -8.09
C ARG A 195 9.27 -11.94 -8.39
N TRP A 196 8.28 -11.43 -7.67
CA TRP A 196 6.88 -11.74 -7.93
C TRP A 196 6.41 -11.29 -9.32
N MET A 197 6.91 -10.14 -9.79
CA MET A 197 6.63 -9.66 -11.15
C MET A 197 7.13 -10.66 -12.22
N LEU A 198 8.31 -11.25 -12.02
CA LEU A 198 8.85 -12.28 -12.92
C LEU A 198 8.08 -13.61 -12.81
N GLU A 199 7.70 -14.03 -11.59
CA GLU A 199 6.93 -15.27 -11.35
C GLU A 199 5.50 -15.19 -11.92
N ARG A 200 4.90 -13.98 -11.96
CA ARG A 200 3.52 -13.74 -12.43
C ARG A 200 3.48 -13.15 -13.85
N TYR A 201 4.58 -13.25 -14.58
CA TYR A 201 4.65 -12.71 -15.95
C TYR A 201 3.65 -13.46 -16.86
N PRO A 202 2.73 -12.76 -17.57
CA PRO A 202 1.55 -13.37 -18.18
C PRO A 202 1.81 -14.08 -19.51
N TRP A 203 3.02 -14.08 -20.08
CA TRP A 203 3.45 -14.76 -21.32
C TRP A 203 4.74 -15.51 -21.19
#